data_42c626eaa5845c01338faf74ecd89110
#
_entry.id   42c626eaa5845c01338faf74ecd89110
#
_cell.length_a   1.000
_cell.length_b   1.000
_cell.length_c   1.000
_cell.angle_alpha   90.00
_cell.angle_beta   90.00
_cell.angle_gamma   90.00
#
_symmetry.space_group_name_H-M   'P 1'
#
loop_
_entity.id
_entity.type
_entity.pdbx_description
1 polymer ?
#
loop_
_entity_poly.entity_id
_entity_poly.type
_entity_poly.pdbx_seq_one_letter_code
_entity_poly.pdbx_strand_id
1 'polypeptide(L)'
;MPQSTISLEIFRYRPEQDQEPGFQTYEVPYRTDWVVLDAINYIKDTLDGSLSYRWSCRMGICGSCGMMINGVPKLSCATFLKEYYPAPVRVEPLANFPVIRDLVIALDDFMEKLRRVKPWIIRAVEKPVAEVEYRQTPAPVSYTHLTLPTTPYV
;
A
#
# COMPACT_ATOMS: atom_id res chain seq x y z
N MET A 1 6.33 -34.67 5.97
CA MET A 1 5.43 -34.39 4.84
C MET A 1 6.08 -33.27 4.03
N PRO A 2 6.12 -33.33 2.69
CA PRO A 2 6.64 -32.23 1.91
C PRO A 2 5.81 -30.96 2.24
N GLN A 3 6.48 -29.89 2.59
CA GLN A 3 5.81 -28.61 2.80
C GLN A 3 5.31 -28.13 1.44
N SER A 4 4.03 -27.81 1.33
CA SER A 4 3.47 -27.17 0.15
C SER A 4 4.17 -25.84 -0.06
N THR A 5 4.53 -25.50 -1.29
CA THR A 5 5.13 -24.22 -1.68
C THR A 5 4.21 -23.46 -2.62
N ILE A 6 4.43 -22.17 -2.71
CA ILE A 6 3.79 -21.30 -3.71
C ILE A 6 4.87 -20.43 -4.34
N SER A 7 4.80 -20.23 -5.65
CA SER A 7 5.73 -19.38 -6.40
C SER A 7 5.31 -17.92 -6.32
N LEU A 8 6.25 -17.04 -5.96
CA LEU A 8 6.10 -15.59 -6.09
C LEU A 8 7.04 -15.07 -7.18
N GLU A 9 6.47 -14.43 -8.19
CA GLU A 9 7.20 -13.72 -9.24
C GLU A 9 7.29 -12.25 -8.86
N ILE A 10 8.46 -11.80 -8.39
CA ILE A 10 8.69 -10.46 -7.85
C ILE A 10 9.39 -9.58 -8.88
N PHE A 11 8.85 -8.39 -9.12
CA PHE A 11 9.51 -7.36 -9.90
C PHE A 11 10.82 -6.92 -9.21
N ARG A 12 11.91 -6.89 -9.97
CA ARG A 12 13.24 -6.50 -9.51
C ARG A 12 13.81 -5.40 -10.39
N TYR A 13 14.29 -4.36 -9.74
CA TYR A 13 15.01 -3.26 -10.37
C TYR A 13 15.94 -2.59 -9.37
N ARG A 14 17.22 -2.62 -9.65
CA ARG A 14 18.29 -1.99 -8.86
C ARG A 14 19.02 -1.02 -9.78
N PRO A 15 18.75 0.28 -9.70
CA PRO A 15 19.26 1.27 -10.66
C PRO A 15 20.78 1.32 -10.76
N GLU A 16 21.50 0.86 -9.71
CA GLU A 16 22.97 0.82 -9.71
C GLU A 16 23.56 -0.39 -10.47
N GLN A 17 22.76 -1.39 -10.77
CA GLN A 17 23.21 -2.68 -11.30
C GLN A 17 22.45 -3.13 -12.54
N ASP A 18 21.15 -2.83 -12.61
CA ASP A 18 20.25 -3.34 -13.62
C ASP A 18 20.04 -2.27 -14.71
N GLN A 19 20.27 -2.62 -15.98
CA GLN A 19 19.96 -1.73 -17.10
C GLN A 19 18.46 -1.65 -17.36
N GLU A 20 17.75 -2.76 -17.18
CA GLU A 20 16.30 -2.87 -17.34
C GLU A 20 15.69 -3.65 -16.16
N PRO A 21 14.44 -3.34 -15.81
CA PRO A 21 13.72 -4.11 -14.80
C PRO A 21 13.44 -5.54 -15.29
N GLY A 22 13.40 -6.47 -14.35
CA GLY A 22 13.09 -7.87 -14.62
C GLY A 22 12.20 -8.49 -13.55
N PHE A 23 12.00 -9.80 -13.64
CA PHE A 23 11.28 -10.56 -12.64
C PHE A 23 12.14 -11.68 -12.09
N GLN A 24 12.02 -11.95 -10.80
CA GLN A 24 12.69 -13.07 -10.15
C GLN A 24 11.64 -13.92 -9.44
N THR A 25 11.70 -15.23 -9.66
CA THR A 25 10.79 -16.19 -9.05
C THR A 25 11.39 -16.76 -7.77
N TYR A 26 10.56 -16.80 -6.71
CA TYR A 26 10.91 -17.37 -5.43
C TYR A 26 9.88 -18.42 -5.02
N GLU A 27 10.36 -19.58 -4.56
CA GLU A 27 9.52 -20.58 -3.94
C GLU A 27 9.47 -20.36 -2.44
N VAL A 28 8.28 -20.09 -1.91
CA VAL A 28 8.07 -19.85 -0.49
C VAL A 28 7.15 -20.90 0.12
N PRO A 29 7.27 -21.22 1.42
CA PRO A 29 6.34 -22.12 2.09
C PRO A 29 4.91 -21.60 1.97
N TYR A 30 3.99 -22.46 1.56
CA TYR A 30 2.58 -22.11 1.54
C TYR A 30 1.95 -22.34 2.92
N ARG A 31 1.31 -21.29 3.43
CA ARG A 31 0.51 -21.34 4.66
C ARG A 31 -0.81 -20.62 4.44
N THR A 32 -1.89 -21.21 4.88
CA THR A 32 -3.25 -20.69 4.68
C THR A 32 -3.53 -19.38 5.43
N ASP A 33 -2.79 -19.14 6.49
CA ASP A 33 -2.84 -17.95 7.33
C ASP A 33 -1.94 -16.80 6.82
N TRP A 34 -1.04 -17.08 5.86
CA TRP A 34 -0.14 -16.06 5.33
C TRP A 34 -0.82 -15.14 4.33
N VAL A 35 -0.46 -13.85 4.45
CA VAL A 35 -0.72 -12.84 3.44
C VAL A 35 0.51 -12.67 2.53
N VAL A 36 0.32 -12.00 1.40
CA VAL A 36 1.41 -11.73 0.44
C VAL A 36 2.60 -11.01 1.12
N LEU A 37 2.33 -10.12 2.08
CA LEU A 37 3.39 -9.45 2.84
C LEU A 37 4.25 -10.42 3.64
N ASP A 38 3.67 -11.47 4.22
CA ASP A 38 4.45 -12.47 4.98
C ASP A 38 5.38 -13.27 4.07
N ALA A 39 4.91 -13.61 2.86
CA ALA A 39 5.75 -14.24 1.85
C ALA A 39 6.90 -13.32 1.40
N ILE A 40 6.64 -12.03 1.19
CA ILE A 40 7.68 -11.04 0.84
C ILE A 40 8.70 -10.90 1.99
N ASN A 41 8.23 -10.85 3.23
CA ASN A 41 9.12 -10.82 4.39
C ASN A 41 9.98 -12.09 4.47
N TYR A 42 9.39 -13.27 4.23
CA TYR A 42 10.13 -14.52 4.19
C TYR A 42 11.23 -14.52 3.11
N ILE A 43 10.91 -14.00 1.91
CA ILE A 43 11.91 -13.85 0.83
C ILE A 43 13.04 -12.95 1.33
N LYS A 44 12.72 -11.77 1.87
CA LYS A 44 13.70 -10.81 2.38
C LYS A 44 14.60 -11.38 3.47
N ASP A 45 14.01 -12.09 4.41
CA ASP A 45 14.72 -12.55 5.61
C ASP A 45 15.51 -13.85 5.36
N THR A 46 15.08 -14.68 4.39
CA THR A 46 15.60 -16.03 4.24
C THR A 46 16.26 -16.29 2.88
N LEU A 47 15.71 -15.72 1.79
CA LEU A 47 16.14 -16.07 0.43
C LEU A 47 16.97 -14.96 -0.23
N ASP A 48 16.53 -13.70 -0.12
CA ASP A 48 17.17 -12.58 -0.79
C ASP A 48 17.08 -11.28 0.01
N GLY A 49 18.06 -11.00 0.81
CA GLY A 49 18.18 -9.79 1.61
C GLY A 49 18.27 -8.47 0.81
N SER A 50 18.45 -8.52 -0.51
CA SER A 50 18.56 -7.33 -1.36
C SER A 50 17.18 -6.75 -1.75
N LEU A 51 16.08 -7.52 -1.60
CA LEU A 51 14.73 -7.09 -1.98
C LEU A 51 14.29 -5.86 -1.21
N SER A 52 13.79 -4.85 -1.93
CA SER A 52 13.34 -3.57 -1.37
C SER A 52 11.83 -3.40 -1.52
N TYR A 53 11.14 -3.10 -0.43
CA TYR A 53 9.70 -2.84 -0.39
C TYR A 53 9.35 -2.01 0.85
N ARG A 54 8.10 -1.53 0.91
CA ARG A 54 7.59 -0.74 2.04
C ARG A 54 6.43 -1.46 2.72
N TRP A 55 6.39 -1.37 4.03
CA TRP A 55 5.23 -1.75 4.86
C TRP A 55 5.28 -1.02 6.21
N SER A 56 4.17 -1.01 6.96
CA SER A 56 4.11 -0.38 8.28
C SER A 56 3.08 -1.06 9.17
N CYS A 57 1.79 -0.71 9.07
CA CYS A 57 0.77 -1.07 10.07
C CYS A 57 0.38 -2.55 10.12
N ARG A 58 0.55 -3.34 9.05
CA ARG A 58 0.11 -4.74 8.91
C ARG A 58 -1.39 -4.99 9.11
N MET A 59 -2.22 -3.97 9.12
CA MET A 59 -3.66 -4.05 9.42
C MET A 59 -4.55 -3.39 8.37
N GLY A 60 -4.06 -3.20 7.14
CA GLY A 60 -4.85 -2.71 6.02
C GLY A 60 -5.21 -1.21 6.08
N ILE A 61 -4.55 -0.38 6.89
CA ILE A 61 -4.94 1.02 7.13
C ILE A 61 -4.00 2.03 6.48
N CYS A 62 -2.67 1.87 6.64
CA CYS A 62 -1.72 2.93 6.27
C CYS A 62 -1.42 3.03 4.77
N GLY A 63 -1.73 2.03 3.97
CA GLY A 63 -1.45 2.00 2.53
C GLY A 63 0.01 1.75 2.13
N SER A 64 0.97 1.75 3.07
CA SER A 64 2.41 1.64 2.76
C SER A 64 2.81 0.37 2.01
N CYS A 65 2.08 -0.73 2.19
CA CYS A 65 2.31 -2.00 1.53
C CYS A 65 1.47 -2.18 0.24
N GLY A 66 0.99 -1.09 -0.33
CA GLY A 66 0.27 -1.11 -1.61
C GLY A 66 1.19 -1.52 -2.75
N MET A 67 0.76 -2.48 -3.55
CA MET A 67 1.47 -2.97 -4.73
C MET A 67 0.51 -3.63 -5.71
N MET A 68 0.95 -3.89 -6.93
CA MET A 68 0.16 -4.66 -7.88
C MET A 68 0.33 -6.14 -7.56
N ILE A 69 -0.78 -6.84 -7.36
CA ILE A 69 -0.80 -8.29 -7.13
C ILE A 69 -1.64 -8.92 -8.25
N ASN A 70 -1.00 -9.70 -9.11
CA ASN A 70 -1.59 -10.22 -10.34
C ASN A 70 -2.30 -9.14 -11.18
N GLY A 71 -1.65 -7.98 -11.34
CA GLY A 71 -2.15 -6.85 -12.12
C GLY A 71 -3.24 -6.01 -11.44
N VAL A 72 -3.62 -6.30 -10.19
CA VAL A 72 -4.62 -5.56 -9.43
C VAL A 72 -3.95 -4.82 -8.26
N PRO A 73 -4.21 -3.52 -8.05
CA PRO A 73 -3.68 -2.79 -6.91
C PRO A 73 -4.34 -3.27 -5.61
N LYS A 74 -3.53 -3.83 -4.72
CA LYS A 74 -3.98 -4.39 -3.43
C LYS A 74 -2.99 -4.05 -2.31
N LEU A 75 -3.44 -4.18 -1.07
CA LEU A 75 -2.57 -4.11 0.11
C LEU A 75 -2.03 -5.51 0.40
N SER A 76 -0.72 -5.69 0.31
CA SER A 76 -0.09 -7.00 0.53
C SER A 76 -0.31 -7.56 1.94
N CYS A 77 -0.51 -6.68 2.94
CA CYS A 77 -0.83 -7.09 4.31
C CYS A 77 -2.28 -7.55 4.54
N ALA A 78 -3.16 -7.38 3.54
CA ALA A 78 -4.57 -7.77 3.61
C ALA A 78 -4.97 -8.77 2.51
N THR A 79 -4.03 -9.21 1.70
CA THR A 79 -4.26 -10.15 0.59
C THR A 79 -3.70 -11.51 0.95
N PHE A 80 -4.57 -12.51 1.11
CA PHE A 80 -4.17 -13.85 1.53
C PHE A 80 -3.61 -14.69 0.39
N LEU A 81 -2.55 -15.48 0.64
CA LEU A 81 -1.98 -16.40 -0.35
C LEU A 81 -2.97 -17.48 -0.78
N LYS A 82 -3.87 -17.88 0.10
CA LYS A 82 -4.92 -18.89 -0.21
C LYS A 82 -5.84 -18.48 -1.35
N GLU A 83 -5.96 -17.19 -1.65
CA GLU A 83 -6.77 -16.69 -2.77
C GLU A 83 -6.19 -17.07 -4.13
N TYR A 84 -4.88 -17.35 -4.17
CA TYR A 84 -4.13 -17.63 -5.40
C TYR A 84 -3.67 -19.07 -5.51
N TYR A 85 -3.43 -19.73 -4.38
CA TYR A 85 -2.91 -21.11 -4.39
C TYR A 85 -3.80 -22.07 -5.19
N PRO A 86 -3.23 -22.94 -6.03
CA PRO A 86 -1.81 -23.24 -6.26
C PRO A 86 -1.12 -22.37 -7.33
N ALA A 87 -1.81 -21.39 -7.92
CA ALA A 87 -1.26 -20.54 -8.97
C ALA A 87 -0.17 -19.61 -8.43
N PRO A 88 0.79 -19.20 -9.28
CA PRO A 88 1.82 -18.23 -8.89
C PRO A 88 1.24 -16.85 -8.60
N VAL A 89 1.91 -16.11 -7.72
CA VAL A 89 1.55 -14.72 -7.39
C VAL A 89 2.60 -13.78 -7.98
N ARG A 90 2.18 -12.94 -8.90
CA ARG A 90 3.02 -11.89 -9.47
C ARG A 90 2.87 -10.60 -8.69
N VAL A 91 4.00 -10.04 -8.25
CA VAL A 91 4.03 -8.83 -7.43
C VAL A 91 4.88 -7.77 -8.13
N GLU A 92 4.29 -6.59 -8.32
CA GLU A 92 4.89 -5.46 -9.01
C GLU A 92 4.70 -4.17 -8.19
N PRO A 93 5.53 -3.13 -8.38
CA PRO A 93 5.27 -1.83 -7.78
C PRO A 93 3.93 -1.25 -8.25
N LEU A 94 3.33 -0.36 -7.46
CA LEU A 94 2.09 0.30 -7.85
C LEU A 94 2.24 0.97 -9.22
N ALA A 95 1.29 0.70 -10.12
CA ALA A 95 1.25 1.30 -11.43
C ALA A 95 1.08 2.83 -11.36
N ASN A 96 1.57 3.52 -12.39
CA ASN A 96 1.52 4.98 -12.55
C ASN A 96 2.39 5.79 -11.56
N PHE A 97 3.32 5.14 -10.88
CA PHE A 97 4.34 5.80 -10.07
C PHE A 97 5.74 5.46 -10.58
N PRO A 98 6.69 6.41 -10.55
CA PRO A 98 8.08 6.11 -10.86
C PRO A 98 8.65 5.11 -9.86
N VAL A 99 9.36 4.10 -10.36
CA VAL A 99 10.01 3.09 -9.52
C VAL A 99 11.37 3.61 -9.07
N ILE A 100 11.63 3.57 -7.76
CA ILE A 100 12.93 3.89 -7.17
C ILE A 100 13.80 2.63 -7.18
N ARG A 101 13.26 1.53 -6.64
CA ARG A 101 13.97 0.25 -6.52
C ARG A 101 12.97 -0.87 -6.21
N ASP A 102 13.03 -1.96 -6.93
CA ASP A 102 12.15 -3.12 -6.76
C ASP A 102 10.66 -2.70 -6.61
N LEU A 103 10.06 -2.94 -5.45
CA LEU A 103 8.66 -2.59 -5.14
C LEU A 103 8.50 -1.19 -4.53
N VAL A 104 9.58 -0.41 -4.43
CA VAL A 104 9.57 0.94 -3.86
C VAL A 104 9.34 1.97 -4.94
N ILE A 105 8.31 2.79 -4.78
CA ILE A 105 7.90 3.86 -5.69
C ILE A 105 8.19 5.26 -5.12
N ALA A 106 8.36 6.25 -6.01
CA ALA A 106 8.44 7.66 -5.64
C ALA A 106 7.04 8.25 -5.44
N LEU A 107 6.82 8.91 -4.31
CA LEU A 107 5.54 9.51 -3.93
C LEU A 107 5.54 11.03 -3.94
N ASP A 108 6.67 11.68 -4.26
CA ASP A 108 6.85 13.13 -4.12
C ASP A 108 5.86 13.91 -4.97
N ASP A 109 5.72 13.58 -6.26
CA ASP A 109 4.77 14.21 -7.17
C ASP A 109 3.31 14.02 -6.72
N PHE A 110 2.96 12.83 -6.24
CA PHE A 110 1.64 12.56 -5.68
C PHE A 110 1.37 13.43 -4.45
N MET A 111 2.31 13.53 -3.53
CA MET A 111 2.19 14.35 -2.32
C MET A 111 2.12 15.84 -2.64
N GLU A 112 2.84 16.29 -3.67
CA GLU A 112 2.75 17.66 -4.16
C GLU A 112 1.35 17.97 -4.72
N LYS A 113 0.80 17.08 -5.56
CA LYS A 113 -0.57 17.20 -6.09
C LYS A 113 -1.61 17.21 -4.96
N LEU A 114 -1.44 16.35 -3.96
CA LEU A 114 -2.30 16.30 -2.78
C LEU A 114 -2.28 17.64 -2.01
N ARG A 115 -1.10 18.22 -1.81
CA ARG A 115 -0.98 19.55 -1.16
C ARG A 115 -1.67 20.64 -1.95
N ARG A 116 -1.64 20.60 -3.28
CA ARG A 116 -2.30 21.59 -4.15
C ARG A 116 -3.81 21.61 -4.01
N VAL A 117 -4.44 20.44 -3.85
CA VAL A 117 -5.90 20.34 -3.64
C VAL A 117 -6.33 20.69 -2.23
N LYS A 118 -5.38 20.90 -1.30
CA LYS A 118 -5.62 21.30 0.10
C LYS A 118 -6.74 20.48 0.77
N PRO A 119 -6.59 19.16 0.94
CA PRO A 119 -7.65 18.27 1.44
C PRO A 119 -7.86 18.37 2.95
N TRP A 120 -7.75 19.57 3.49
CA TRP A 120 -7.95 19.91 4.89
C TRP A 120 -8.86 21.12 5.03
N ILE A 121 -9.40 21.32 6.22
CA ILE A 121 -10.27 22.47 6.52
C ILE A 121 -9.44 23.75 6.43
N ILE A 122 -9.84 24.66 5.53
CA ILE A 122 -9.26 25.99 5.38
C ILE A 122 -10.14 26.96 6.19
N ARG A 123 -9.54 27.64 7.17
CA ARG A 123 -10.22 28.66 7.95
C ARG A 123 -10.05 30.02 7.29
N ALA A 124 -11.12 30.81 7.26
CA ALA A 124 -11.09 32.19 6.78
C ALA A 124 -10.28 33.11 7.71
N VAL A 125 -10.25 32.80 9.01
CA VAL A 125 -9.49 33.54 10.03
C VAL A 125 -8.66 32.54 10.83
N GLU A 126 -7.36 32.78 10.90
CA GLU A 126 -6.47 32.00 11.75
C GLU A 126 -6.76 32.29 13.21
N LYS A 127 -7.07 31.28 14.00
CA LYS A 127 -7.24 31.39 15.43
C LYS A 127 -6.02 30.85 16.14
N PRO A 128 -5.58 31.45 17.24
CA PRO A 128 -4.49 30.91 18.04
C PRO A 128 -4.84 29.49 18.50
N VAL A 129 -3.82 28.64 18.65
CA VAL A 129 -4.00 27.29 19.20
C VAL A 129 -4.57 27.42 20.60
N ALA A 130 -5.77 26.91 20.81
CA ALA A 130 -6.40 26.90 22.12
C ALA A 130 -5.85 25.74 22.97
N GLU A 131 -5.86 25.91 24.28
CA GLU A 131 -5.49 24.83 25.23
C GLU A 131 -6.46 23.65 25.20
N VAL A 132 -7.64 23.87 24.66
CA VAL A 132 -8.71 22.85 24.50
C VAL A 132 -9.22 22.82 23.06
N GLU A 133 -9.96 21.77 22.72
CA GLU A 133 -10.56 21.59 21.39
C GLU A 133 -11.43 22.79 20.95
N TYR A 134 -11.36 23.11 19.65
CA TYR A 134 -12.26 24.07 19.05
C TYR A 134 -13.66 23.46 18.90
N ARG A 135 -14.61 23.98 19.65
CA ARG A 135 -16.02 23.61 19.49
C ARG A 135 -16.59 24.20 18.21
N GLN A 136 -17.20 23.35 17.39
CA GLN A 136 -17.98 23.79 16.24
C GLN A 136 -19.34 24.36 16.73
N THR A 137 -19.86 25.32 15.98
CA THR A 137 -21.23 25.76 16.21
C THR A 137 -22.22 24.66 15.79
N PRO A 138 -23.49 24.66 16.27
CA PRO A 138 -24.46 23.63 15.91
C PRO A 138 -24.70 23.50 14.40
N ALA A 139 -24.66 24.59 13.64
CA ALA A 139 -24.90 24.57 12.19
C ALA A 139 -23.93 23.71 11.37
N PRO A 140 -22.59 23.81 11.49
CA PRO A 140 -21.66 22.91 10.81
C PRO A 140 -21.83 21.45 11.24
N VAL A 141 -22.09 21.18 12.53
CA VAL A 141 -22.33 19.82 13.03
C VAL A 141 -23.59 19.24 12.41
N SER A 142 -24.66 19.99 12.37
CA SER A 142 -25.95 19.59 11.75
C SER A 142 -25.76 19.29 10.26
N TYR A 143 -25.01 20.14 9.53
CA TYR A 143 -24.72 19.92 8.12
C TYR A 143 -23.97 18.59 7.88
N THR A 144 -22.90 18.32 8.61
CA THR A 144 -22.12 17.09 8.44
C THR A 144 -22.90 15.83 8.77
N HIS A 145 -23.78 15.87 9.77
CA HIS A 145 -24.57 14.71 10.17
C HIS A 145 -25.84 14.49 9.34
N LEU A 146 -26.45 15.54 8.81
CA LEU A 146 -27.71 15.44 8.10
C LEU A 146 -27.57 15.36 6.57
N THR A 147 -26.51 15.90 5.99
CA THR A 147 -26.38 15.97 4.53
C THR A 147 -25.53 14.85 3.93
N LEU A 148 -24.49 14.36 4.62
CA LEU A 148 -23.68 13.27 4.10
C LEU A 148 -24.45 11.96 3.84
N PRO A 149 -25.40 11.53 4.70
CA PRO A 149 -26.20 10.32 4.45
C PRO A 149 -27.22 10.46 3.32
N THR A 150 -27.56 11.69 2.90
CA THR A 150 -28.60 11.96 1.91
C THR A 150 -28.07 12.34 0.54
N THR A 151 -26.75 12.40 0.35
CA THR A 151 -26.17 12.61 -0.99
C THR A 151 -26.46 11.37 -1.83
N PRO A 152 -27.28 11.46 -2.89
CA PRO A 152 -27.48 10.33 -3.78
C PRO A 152 -26.13 9.98 -4.42
N TYR A 153 -25.84 8.69 -4.45
CA TYR A 153 -24.71 8.19 -5.23
C TYR A 153 -24.94 8.56 -6.69
N VAL A 154 -24.11 9.45 -7.21
CA VAL A 154 -24.07 9.80 -8.64
C VAL A 154 -23.09 8.86 -9.31
#